data_fe085310fe13e208e736c8a6640eaad4
#
_entry.id   fe085310fe13e208e736c8a6640eaad4
#
_cell.length_a   1.000
_cell.length_b   1.000
_cell.length_c   1.000
_cell.angle_alpha   90.00
_cell.angle_beta   90.00
_cell.angle_gamma   90.00
#
_symmetry.space_group_name_H-M   'P 1'
#
loop_
_entity.id
_entity.type
_entity.pdbx_description
1 polymer ?
#
loop_
_entity_poly.entity_id
_entity_poly.type
_entity_poly.pdbx_seq_one_letter_code
_entity_poly.pdbx_strand_id
1 'polypeptide(L)'
;GSEMCIRDRDLMAALYGAAQRGVRVRVIVDGLNGFLHLQNSGVLRALAAEENVEVRFYDPIDLLRPWKLNYRLHDKYLIADGSKYILGGRNSNDLFLGSYQENQNIDRDVLVVSDGGEGSSVSQLLTYFESVWSQPENKTITGKTSSQTDALQERYAALCAVHGKELAAVDWEVETAAVTHVSLLSGSPRAEAKAPELWDALVRLMAQGDDVLLQTPYIICNDKMYNDLEALAETRQLRVLTNAVENGANPSGCSDYLREKQNILSRGVDVYEVVCGQSLHTKTILIGND
;
A
#
# COMPACT_ATOMS: atom_id res chain seq x y z
N GLY A 1 17.94 -17.70 8.03
CA GLY A 1 18.12 -16.26 8.00
C GLY A 1 17.17 -15.66 7.00
N SER A 2 16.21 -14.85 7.45
CA SER A 2 15.42 -14.06 6.52
C SER A 2 16.36 -13.02 5.92
N GLU A 3 16.90 -13.29 4.73
CA GLU A 3 17.51 -12.25 3.92
C GLU A 3 16.41 -11.23 3.64
N MET A 4 16.64 -10.00 4.06
CA MET A 4 15.80 -8.90 3.66
C MET A 4 15.84 -8.83 2.14
N CYS A 5 14.68 -8.82 1.50
CA CYS A 5 14.60 -8.76 0.05
C CYS A 5 15.48 -7.63 -0.50
N ILE A 6 16.12 -7.84 -1.63
CA ILE A 6 17.01 -6.84 -2.28
C ILE A 6 16.28 -5.51 -2.43
N ARG A 7 14.97 -5.53 -2.63
CA ARG A 7 14.11 -4.37 -2.84
C ARG A 7 13.84 -3.51 -1.63
N ASP A 8 13.71 -4.12 -0.46
CA ASP A 8 13.64 -3.34 0.76
C ASP A 8 14.93 -2.52 0.93
N ARG A 9 16.07 -3.09 0.51
CA ARG A 9 17.34 -2.36 0.47
C ARG A 9 17.35 -1.23 -0.55
N ASP A 10 16.71 -1.38 -1.72
CA ASP A 10 16.63 -0.33 -2.73
C ASP A 10 15.82 0.86 -2.22
N LEU A 11 14.65 0.60 -1.64
CA LEU A 11 13.84 1.64 -1.03
C LEU A 11 14.59 2.34 0.11
N MET A 12 15.22 1.56 1.01
CA MET A 12 15.99 2.12 2.11
C MET A 12 17.21 2.91 1.62
N ALA A 13 17.88 2.46 0.55
CA ALA A 13 18.99 3.18 -0.07
C ALA A 13 18.54 4.48 -0.74
N ALA A 14 17.36 4.49 -1.39
CA ALA A 14 16.78 5.70 -1.96
C ALA A 14 16.43 6.73 -0.87
N LEU A 15 15.85 6.29 0.26
CA LEU A 15 15.58 7.13 1.43
C LEU A 15 16.88 7.65 2.07
N TYR A 16 17.90 6.81 2.18
CA TYR A 16 19.24 7.20 2.61
C TYR A 16 19.79 8.31 1.70
N GLY A 17 19.72 8.10 0.39
CA GLY A 17 20.18 9.11 -0.58
C GLY A 17 19.39 10.42 -0.51
N ALA A 18 18.10 10.38 -0.20
CA ALA A 18 17.32 11.58 0.07
C ALA A 18 17.83 12.30 1.33
N ALA A 19 18.08 11.56 2.40
CA ALA A 19 18.68 12.10 3.62
C ALA A 19 20.04 12.76 3.39
N GLN A 20 20.92 12.13 2.59
CA GLN A 20 22.23 12.69 2.24
C GLN A 20 22.13 14.01 1.45
N ARG A 21 21.01 14.27 0.78
CA ARG A 21 20.72 15.56 0.12
C ARG A 21 20.09 16.59 1.05
N GLY A 22 19.95 16.30 2.35
CA GLY A 22 19.35 17.19 3.35
C GLY A 22 17.81 17.09 3.44
N VAL A 23 17.17 16.12 2.77
CA VAL A 23 15.73 15.93 2.86
C VAL A 23 15.37 15.36 4.23
N ARG A 24 14.38 15.94 4.89
CA ARG A 24 13.80 15.37 6.11
C ARG A 24 12.97 14.15 5.76
N VAL A 25 13.36 12.98 6.29
CA VAL A 25 12.71 11.69 6.01
C VAL A 25 12.01 11.18 7.26
N ARG A 26 10.73 10.82 7.12
CA ARG A 26 9.96 10.16 8.17
C ARG A 26 9.41 8.84 7.65
N VAL A 27 9.69 7.77 8.36
CA VAL A 27 9.29 6.40 7.98
C VAL A 27 8.49 5.79 9.11
N ILE A 28 7.30 5.28 8.82
CA ILE A 28 6.53 4.48 9.75
C ILE A 28 6.29 3.09 9.16
N VAL A 29 6.57 2.06 9.93
CA VAL A 29 6.40 0.66 9.52
C VAL A 29 5.57 -0.09 10.54
N ASP A 30 4.83 -1.10 10.09
CA ASP A 30 4.04 -1.94 10.97
C ASP A 30 4.90 -2.56 12.08
N GLY A 31 4.44 -2.48 13.32
CA GLY A 31 5.23 -2.91 14.48
C GLY A 31 5.43 -4.42 14.58
N LEU A 32 4.50 -5.25 14.05
CA LEU A 32 4.68 -6.71 14.01
C LEU A 32 5.71 -7.10 12.95
N ASN A 33 5.56 -6.57 11.74
CA ASN A 33 6.53 -6.80 10.66
C ASN A 33 7.90 -6.21 11.01
N GLY A 34 7.90 -5.05 11.63
CA GLY A 34 9.12 -4.42 12.15
C GLY A 34 9.82 -5.30 13.17
N PHE A 35 9.08 -5.92 14.09
CA PHE A 35 9.64 -6.82 15.10
C PHE A 35 10.19 -8.11 14.48
N LEU A 36 9.41 -8.77 13.60
CA LEU A 36 9.77 -10.08 13.05
C LEU A 36 10.86 -10.01 11.97
N HIS A 37 10.84 -8.96 11.13
CA HIS A 37 11.67 -8.92 9.91
C HIS A 37 12.68 -7.77 9.91
N LEU A 38 12.37 -6.63 10.50
CA LEU A 38 13.17 -5.41 10.35
C LEU A 38 14.02 -5.06 11.59
N GLN A 39 13.66 -5.52 12.79
CA GLN A 39 14.47 -5.25 13.99
C GLN A 39 15.87 -5.83 13.93
N ASN A 40 16.04 -6.97 13.27
CA ASN A 40 17.32 -7.66 13.15
C ASN A 40 18.11 -7.25 11.90
N SER A 41 17.51 -6.49 10.96
CA SER A 41 18.15 -6.20 9.67
C SER A 41 19.33 -5.23 9.77
N GLY A 42 19.44 -4.45 10.84
CA GLY A 42 20.43 -3.39 10.96
C GLY A 42 20.23 -2.21 10.01
N VAL A 43 19.56 -2.41 8.88
CA VAL A 43 19.38 -1.40 7.81
C VAL A 43 18.45 -0.28 8.25
N LEU A 44 17.33 -0.57 8.92
CA LEU A 44 16.47 0.47 9.48
C LEU A 44 17.19 1.29 10.56
N ARG A 45 18.03 0.63 11.35
CA ARG A 45 18.84 1.34 12.35
C ARG A 45 19.95 2.18 11.71
N ALA A 46 20.53 1.71 10.61
CA ALA A 46 21.50 2.48 9.84
C ALA A 46 20.83 3.70 9.21
N LEU A 47 19.66 3.55 8.62
CA LEU A 47 18.86 4.66 8.10
C LEU A 47 18.46 5.66 9.19
N ALA A 48 17.99 5.16 10.35
CA ALA A 48 17.60 6.00 11.50
C ALA A 48 18.80 6.67 12.22
N ALA A 49 20.05 6.33 11.84
CA ALA A 49 21.25 6.99 12.36
C ALA A 49 21.53 8.34 11.67
N GLU A 50 20.90 8.59 10.52
CA GLU A 50 21.03 9.87 9.82
C GLU A 50 20.27 10.96 10.58
N GLU A 51 20.87 12.15 10.73
CA GLU A 51 20.37 13.23 11.59
C GLU A 51 18.97 13.72 11.21
N ASN A 52 18.66 13.70 9.93
CA ASN A 52 17.38 14.17 9.37
C ASN A 52 16.39 13.05 9.08
N VAL A 53 16.61 11.85 9.63
CA VAL A 53 15.74 10.67 9.46
C VAL A 53 15.12 10.26 10.79
N GLU A 54 13.80 10.11 10.79
CA GLU A 54 13.08 9.51 11.92
C GLU A 54 12.30 8.29 11.46
N VAL A 55 12.51 7.15 12.14
CA VAL A 55 11.82 5.88 11.85
C VAL A 55 11.01 5.48 13.08
N ARG A 56 9.73 5.13 12.88
CA ARG A 56 8.84 4.65 13.93
C ARG A 56 8.24 3.28 13.61
N PHE A 57 8.03 2.48 14.64
CA PHE A 57 7.16 1.32 14.61
C PHE A 57 5.75 1.72 15.01
N TYR A 58 4.77 1.41 14.16
CA TYR A 58 3.35 1.55 14.46
C TYR A 58 2.92 0.41 15.40
N ASP A 59 2.35 0.76 16.55
CA ASP A 59 1.80 -0.16 17.57
C ASP A 59 2.59 -1.48 17.68
N PRO A 60 3.86 -1.43 18.18
CA PRO A 60 4.70 -2.61 18.28
C PRO A 60 4.09 -3.64 19.25
N ILE A 61 4.49 -4.90 19.11
CA ILE A 61 3.95 -6.02 19.89
C ILE A 61 4.09 -5.72 21.37
N ASP A 62 2.96 -5.79 22.06
CA ASP A 62 2.86 -5.77 23.51
C ASP A 62 2.37 -7.15 24.00
N LEU A 63 3.27 -7.94 24.60
CA LEU A 63 2.95 -9.28 25.09
C LEU A 63 1.90 -9.26 26.20
N LEU A 64 1.71 -8.13 26.88
CA LEU A 64 0.68 -7.95 27.89
C LEU A 64 -0.70 -7.65 27.30
N ARG A 65 -0.75 -7.34 26.00
CA ARG A 65 -1.98 -7.00 25.26
C ARG A 65 -2.11 -7.82 23.98
N PRO A 66 -2.24 -9.16 24.07
CA PRO A 66 -2.23 -10.04 22.90
C PRO A 66 -3.38 -9.77 21.90
N TRP A 67 -4.49 -9.18 22.35
CA TRP A 67 -5.58 -8.76 21.45
C TRP A 67 -5.20 -7.65 20.48
N LYS A 68 -4.12 -6.88 20.76
CA LYS A 68 -3.58 -5.87 19.86
C LYS A 68 -2.81 -6.46 18.67
N LEU A 69 -2.57 -7.76 18.63
CA LEU A 69 -1.91 -8.42 17.49
C LEU A 69 -2.65 -8.21 16.15
N ASN A 70 -3.94 -7.91 16.18
CA ASN A 70 -4.73 -7.60 15.00
C ASN A 70 -4.69 -6.12 14.59
N TYR A 71 -4.05 -5.25 15.38
CA TYR A 71 -3.93 -3.82 15.11
C TYR A 71 -2.72 -3.58 14.21
N ARG A 72 -2.92 -3.73 12.89
CA ARG A 72 -1.84 -3.71 11.92
C ARG A 72 -1.96 -2.52 10.98
N LEU A 73 -0.81 -1.89 10.67
CA LEU A 73 -0.67 -0.89 9.62
C LEU A 73 -0.42 -1.63 8.30
N HIS A 74 -1.33 -1.43 7.33
CA HIS A 74 -1.22 -2.06 6.02
C HIS A 74 -1.19 -1.04 4.87
N ASP A 75 -1.11 0.23 5.19
CA ASP A 75 -1.07 1.32 4.21
C ASP A 75 0.28 1.36 3.48
N LYS A 76 0.23 1.70 2.20
CA LYS A 76 1.40 1.81 1.35
C LYS A 76 1.31 3.10 0.56
N TYR A 77 2.03 4.11 1.02
CA TYR A 77 2.14 5.39 0.35
C TYR A 77 3.48 6.05 0.63
N LEU A 78 3.87 6.96 -0.25
CA LEU A 78 5.01 7.85 -0.10
C LEU A 78 4.55 9.27 -0.44
N ILE A 79 4.86 10.23 0.40
CA ILE A 79 4.53 11.64 0.18
C ILE A 79 5.85 12.40 -0.01
N ALA A 80 5.92 13.24 -1.03
CA ALA A 80 7.07 14.09 -1.31
C ALA A 80 6.67 15.56 -1.34
N ASP A 81 7.37 16.37 -0.54
CA ASP A 81 7.34 17.84 -0.51
C ASP A 81 5.93 18.48 -0.38
N GLY A 82 4.97 17.74 0.17
CA GLY A 82 3.59 18.19 0.32
C GLY A 82 2.87 18.50 -1.00
N SER A 83 3.40 18.05 -2.12
CA SER A 83 2.87 18.30 -3.47
C SER A 83 2.65 17.04 -4.31
N LYS A 84 3.24 15.92 -3.89
CA LYS A 84 3.15 14.66 -4.62
C LYS A 84 2.98 13.50 -3.68
N TYR A 85 2.27 12.46 -4.12
CA TYR A 85 2.28 11.17 -3.44
C TYR A 85 2.12 10.00 -4.40
N ILE A 86 2.61 8.86 -3.98
CA ILE A 86 2.29 7.56 -4.56
C ILE A 86 1.48 6.79 -3.53
N LEU A 87 0.36 6.22 -3.95
CA LEU A 87 -0.53 5.39 -3.14
C LEU A 87 -0.94 4.14 -3.91
N GLY A 88 -0.87 2.98 -3.28
CA GLY A 88 -1.27 1.75 -3.94
C GLY A 88 -1.22 0.50 -3.08
N GLY A 89 -1.20 -0.66 -3.74
CA GLY A 89 -1.19 -1.97 -3.11
C GLY A 89 0.20 -2.57 -2.89
N ARG A 90 1.24 -2.03 -3.53
CA ARG A 90 2.58 -2.65 -3.56
C ARG A 90 3.23 -2.69 -2.19
N ASN A 91 3.66 -3.88 -1.78
CA ASN A 91 4.61 -4.01 -0.68
C ASN A 91 6.03 -3.72 -1.17
N SER A 92 6.91 -3.29 -0.27
CA SER A 92 8.32 -3.04 -0.58
C SER A 92 9.14 -4.34 -0.58
N ASN A 93 8.78 -5.31 -1.44
CA ASN A 93 9.52 -6.56 -1.58
C ASN A 93 9.65 -7.00 -3.05
N ASP A 94 10.45 -8.03 -3.31
CA ASP A 94 10.81 -8.48 -4.65
C ASP A 94 9.63 -9.01 -5.48
N LEU A 95 8.51 -9.38 -4.84
CA LEU A 95 7.30 -9.79 -5.53
C LEU A 95 6.56 -8.62 -6.17
N PHE A 96 6.82 -7.38 -5.73
CA PHE A 96 6.08 -6.20 -6.16
C PHE A 96 6.92 -5.16 -6.88
N LEU A 97 8.22 -5.10 -6.60
CA LEU A 97 9.09 -4.06 -7.13
C LEU A 97 10.13 -4.66 -8.08
N GLY A 98 10.16 -4.16 -9.32
CA GLY A 98 11.13 -4.42 -10.38
C GLY A 98 11.10 -5.84 -10.96
N SER A 99 12.13 -6.22 -11.72
CA SER A 99 12.20 -7.44 -12.51
C SER A 99 13.14 -8.52 -11.94
N TYR A 100 13.18 -8.67 -10.60
CA TYR A 100 14.10 -9.62 -9.94
C TYR A 100 13.54 -11.04 -9.79
N GLN A 101 12.23 -11.23 -9.97
CA GLN A 101 11.60 -12.53 -9.98
C GLN A 101 10.77 -12.71 -11.23
N GLU A 102 10.76 -13.92 -11.79
CA GLU A 102 9.96 -14.26 -12.97
C GLU A 102 8.45 -14.16 -12.73
N ASN A 103 8.01 -14.42 -11.48
CA ASN A 103 6.60 -14.43 -11.08
C ASN A 103 6.29 -13.26 -10.13
N GLN A 104 6.29 -12.04 -10.65
CA GLN A 104 5.89 -10.88 -9.88
C GLN A 104 4.38 -10.76 -9.77
N ASN A 105 3.92 -10.14 -8.68
CA ASN A 105 2.52 -9.77 -8.55
C ASN A 105 2.17 -8.60 -9.49
N ILE A 106 1.01 -8.70 -10.12
CA ILE A 106 0.43 -7.59 -10.88
C ILE A 106 -0.24 -6.65 -9.88
N ASP A 107 0.27 -5.43 -9.79
CA ASP A 107 -0.29 -4.41 -8.91
C ASP A 107 -0.31 -3.04 -9.60
N ARG A 108 -1.08 -2.11 -9.04
CA ARG A 108 -1.23 -0.76 -9.56
C ARG A 108 -1.12 0.24 -8.42
N ASP A 109 -0.30 1.26 -8.64
CA ASP A 109 -0.23 2.44 -7.79
C ASP A 109 -0.64 3.66 -8.60
N VAL A 110 -1.11 4.68 -7.91
CA VAL A 110 -1.38 6.00 -8.50
C VAL A 110 -0.33 7.00 -8.04
N LEU A 111 0.21 7.77 -8.97
CA LEU A 111 0.97 8.97 -8.68
C LEU A 111 0.03 10.16 -8.80
N VAL A 112 -0.05 10.97 -7.76
CA VAL A 112 -0.79 12.23 -7.77
C VAL A 112 0.19 13.37 -7.62
N VAL A 113 0.09 14.34 -8.51
CA VAL A 113 0.81 15.62 -8.48
C VAL A 113 -0.21 16.72 -8.28
N SER A 114 0.03 17.60 -7.34
CA SER A 114 -0.87 18.69 -6.97
C SER A 114 -0.07 19.91 -6.52
N ASP A 115 -0.63 21.10 -6.63
CA ASP A 115 -0.08 22.32 -6.05
C ASP A 115 -0.07 22.34 -4.50
N GLY A 116 -0.68 21.30 -3.88
CA GLY A 116 -0.67 21.12 -2.43
C GLY A 116 -1.60 22.09 -1.65
N GLY A 117 -2.54 22.73 -2.32
CA GLY A 117 -3.51 23.63 -1.69
C GLY A 117 -4.35 22.97 -0.60
N GLU A 118 -4.89 23.79 0.30
CA GLU A 118 -5.79 23.32 1.37
C GLU A 118 -6.99 22.55 0.79
N GLY A 119 -7.31 21.39 1.38
CA GLY A 119 -8.38 20.50 0.89
C GLY A 119 -7.98 19.60 -0.27
N SER A 120 -6.76 19.72 -0.83
CA SER A 120 -6.26 18.77 -1.83
C SER A 120 -6.09 17.37 -1.24
N SER A 121 -6.12 16.33 -2.10
CA SER A 121 -5.87 14.95 -1.64
C SER A 121 -4.48 14.77 -1.03
N VAL A 122 -3.49 15.57 -1.43
CA VAL A 122 -2.15 15.61 -0.81
C VAL A 122 -2.24 16.11 0.62
N SER A 123 -2.95 17.23 0.87
CA SER A 123 -3.13 17.76 2.23
C SER A 123 -3.94 16.82 3.12
N GLN A 124 -4.93 16.13 2.54
CA GLN A 124 -5.70 15.10 3.24
C GLN A 124 -4.81 13.91 3.64
N LEU A 125 -3.94 13.44 2.73
CA LEU A 125 -3.02 12.34 3.02
C LEU A 125 -1.95 12.74 4.05
N LEU A 126 -1.46 13.99 4.00
CA LEU A 126 -0.56 14.52 5.04
C LEU A 126 -1.24 14.53 6.41
N THR A 127 -2.48 15.00 6.50
CA THR A 127 -3.27 14.98 7.73
C THR A 127 -3.45 13.56 8.26
N TYR A 128 -3.76 12.62 7.37
CA TYR A 128 -3.85 11.20 7.73
C TYR A 128 -2.50 10.67 8.24
N PHE A 129 -1.40 10.94 7.52
CA PHE A 129 -0.06 10.55 7.96
C PHE A 129 0.26 11.08 9.36
N GLU A 130 -0.01 12.37 9.63
CA GLU A 130 0.24 12.95 10.96
C GLU A 130 -0.61 12.29 12.05
N SER A 131 -1.85 11.89 11.74
CA SER A 131 -2.71 11.17 12.66
C SER A 131 -2.20 9.78 13.00
N VAL A 132 -1.62 9.08 12.01
CA VAL A 132 -0.95 7.78 12.22
C VAL A 132 0.37 7.96 12.95
N TRP A 133 1.17 8.95 12.53
CA TRP A 133 2.48 9.24 13.09
C TRP A 133 2.44 9.61 14.57
N SER A 134 1.44 10.37 15.00
CA SER A 134 1.30 10.88 16.36
C SER A 134 0.66 9.91 17.35
N GLN A 135 0.33 8.66 16.93
CA GLN A 135 -0.25 7.68 17.85
C GLN A 135 0.70 7.43 19.05
N PRO A 136 0.19 7.45 20.29
CA PRO A 136 1.03 7.32 21.49
C PRO A 136 1.69 5.95 21.63
N GLU A 137 1.15 4.93 20.96
CA GLU A 137 1.70 3.57 20.94
C GLU A 137 2.93 3.44 20.04
N ASN A 138 3.15 4.37 19.13
CA ASN A 138 4.27 4.35 18.21
C ASN A 138 5.60 4.47 18.95
N LYS A 139 6.61 3.72 18.51
CA LYS A 139 7.96 3.77 19.10
C LYS A 139 9.00 4.17 18.06
N THR A 140 9.75 5.22 18.38
CA THR A 140 10.90 5.64 17.57
C THR A 140 12.03 4.60 17.68
N ILE A 141 12.63 4.31 16.53
CA ILE A 141 13.78 3.39 16.43
C ILE A 141 15.06 4.18 16.72
N THR A 142 15.87 3.67 17.62
CA THR A 142 17.19 4.24 17.88
C THR A 142 18.15 3.87 16.74
N GLY A 143 18.68 4.87 16.08
CA GLY A 143 19.68 4.72 15.02
C GLY A 143 21.01 4.14 15.54
N LYS A 144 21.70 3.43 14.65
CA LYS A 144 23.04 2.90 14.91
C LYS A 144 23.81 2.78 13.61
N THR A 145 24.89 3.52 13.50
CA THR A 145 25.86 3.40 12.40
C THR A 145 26.54 2.01 12.44
N SER A 146 26.64 1.38 11.30
CA SER A 146 27.21 0.04 11.16
C SER A 146 27.65 -0.20 9.70
N SER A 147 28.18 -1.37 9.39
CA SER A 147 28.45 -1.79 8.00
C SER A 147 27.22 -1.76 7.08
N GLN A 148 26.02 -1.71 7.66
CA GLN A 148 24.78 -1.51 6.86
C GLN A 148 24.68 -0.08 6.34
N THR A 149 25.30 0.91 6.98
CA THR A 149 25.38 2.29 6.46
C THR A 149 26.19 2.33 5.17
N ASP A 150 27.35 1.66 5.16
CA ASP A 150 28.18 1.55 3.95
C ASP A 150 27.43 0.82 2.83
N ALA A 151 26.72 -0.25 3.17
CA ALA A 151 25.89 -1.00 2.22
C ALA A 151 24.74 -0.16 1.63
N LEU A 152 24.11 0.73 2.42
CA LEU A 152 23.11 1.67 1.91
C LEU A 152 23.71 2.68 0.95
N GLN A 153 24.90 3.21 1.28
CA GLN A 153 25.60 4.16 0.43
C GLN A 153 26.01 3.53 -0.90
N GLU A 154 26.62 2.34 -0.88
CA GLU A 154 26.99 1.60 -2.08
C GLU A 154 25.76 1.28 -2.95
N ARG A 155 24.66 0.85 -2.32
CA ARG A 155 23.42 0.54 -3.06
C ARG A 155 22.80 1.78 -3.68
N TYR A 156 22.79 2.91 -2.96
CA TYR A 156 22.31 4.18 -3.51
C TYR A 156 23.16 4.63 -4.71
N ALA A 157 24.48 4.52 -4.64
CA ALA A 157 25.36 4.83 -5.75
C ALA A 157 25.07 3.94 -6.98
N ALA A 158 24.81 2.65 -6.76
CA ALA A 158 24.41 1.73 -7.82
C ALA A 158 23.07 2.10 -8.46
N LEU A 159 22.07 2.48 -7.66
CA LEU A 159 20.77 2.95 -8.16
C LEU A 159 20.91 4.22 -9.01
N CYS A 160 21.72 5.18 -8.55
CA CYS A 160 22.00 6.40 -9.30
C CYS A 160 22.73 6.12 -10.62
N ALA A 161 23.64 5.15 -10.64
CA ALA A 161 24.36 4.78 -11.86
C ALA A 161 23.40 4.18 -12.93
N VAL A 162 22.41 3.41 -12.50
CA VAL A 162 21.45 2.76 -13.41
C VAL A 162 20.31 3.71 -13.82
N HIS A 163 19.71 4.40 -12.85
CA HIS A 163 18.45 5.13 -13.04
C HIS A 163 18.58 6.65 -12.97
N GLY A 164 19.74 7.17 -12.55
CA GLY A 164 19.87 8.61 -12.25
C GLY A 164 19.59 9.53 -13.43
N LYS A 165 19.98 9.14 -14.64
CA LYS A 165 19.73 9.93 -15.86
C LYS A 165 18.24 9.93 -16.23
N GLU A 166 17.58 8.79 -16.13
CA GLU A 166 16.15 8.65 -16.45
C GLU A 166 15.31 9.46 -15.46
N LEU A 167 15.58 9.30 -14.16
CA LEU A 167 14.86 10.01 -13.10
C LEU A 167 15.06 11.53 -13.14
N ALA A 168 16.26 11.99 -13.50
CA ALA A 168 16.53 13.43 -13.64
C ALA A 168 15.82 14.06 -14.84
N ALA A 169 15.43 13.27 -15.84
CA ALA A 169 14.75 13.71 -17.05
C ALA A 169 13.21 13.62 -16.96
N VAL A 170 12.66 13.06 -15.88
CA VAL A 170 11.20 12.91 -15.74
C VAL A 170 10.56 14.27 -15.48
N ASP A 171 9.70 14.67 -16.38
CA ASP A 171 8.78 15.79 -16.21
C ASP A 171 7.44 15.25 -15.71
N TRP A 172 7.19 15.41 -14.42
CA TRP A 172 6.01 14.86 -13.76
C TRP A 172 4.69 15.47 -14.26
N GLU A 173 4.73 16.69 -14.82
CA GLU A 173 3.54 17.33 -15.42
C GLU A 173 3.20 16.69 -16.77
N VAL A 174 4.22 16.30 -17.53
CA VAL A 174 4.04 15.61 -18.81
C VAL A 174 3.62 14.14 -18.61
N GLU A 175 4.15 13.50 -17.57
CA GLU A 175 3.87 12.07 -17.28
C GLU A 175 2.53 11.86 -16.54
N THR A 176 1.80 12.92 -16.21
CA THR A 176 0.50 12.85 -15.55
C THR A 176 -0.60 13.45 -16.41
N ALA A 177 -1.81 12.91 -16.28
CA ALA A 177 -3.00 13.46 -16.93
C ALA A 177 -3.74 14.39 -15.96
N ALA A 178 -4.17 15.56 -16.44
CA ALA A 178 -5.00 16.46 -15.66
C ALA A 178 -6.36 15.83 -15.36
N VAL A 179 -6.78 15.90 -14.10
CA VAL A 179 -8.09 15.41 -13.65
C VAL A 179 -8.83 16.51 -12.90
N THR A 180 -10.15 16.46 -12.93
CA THR A 180 -10.99 17.51 -12.34
C THR A 180 -11.06 17.43 -10.81
N HIS A 181 -10.92 16.23 -10.26
CA HIS A 181 -11.06 16.03 -8.82
C HIS A 181 -10.34 14.76 -8.35
N VAL A 182 -9.63 14.88 -7.23
CA VAL A 182 -9.05 13.75 -6.49
C VAL A 182 -9.36 13.94 -5.01
N SER A 183 -9.95 12.94 -4.40
CA SER A 183 -10.21 12.91 -2.95
C SER A 183 -9.57 11.69 -2.31
N LEU A 184 -9.09 11.84 -1.09
CA LEU A 184 -8.68 10.74 -0.25
C LEU A 184 -9.87 10.23 0.56
N LEU A 185 -10.12 8.93 0.50
CA LEU A 185 -10.98 8.23 1.43
C LEU A 185 -10.11 7.39 2.36
N SER A 186 -10.22 7.59 3.65
CA SER A 186 -9.48 6.82 4.65
C SER A 186 -10.40 6.37 5.79
N GLY A 187 -10.12 5.20 6.33
CA GLY A 187 -10.74 4.77 7.58
C GLY A 187 -10.06 5.43 8.79
N SER A 188 -10.59 5.16 9.99
CA SER A 188 -9.96 5.62 11.22
C SER A 188 -8.50 5.12 11.31
N PRO A 189 -7.52 5.97 11.67
CA PRO A 189 -6.15 5.55 11.92
C PRO A 189 -6.04 4.66 13.19
N ARG A 190 -7.08 4.62 14.03
CA ARG A 190 -7.16 3.78 15.23
C ARG A 190 -7.85 2.46 14.91
N ALA A 191 -7.16 1.37 15.16
CA ALA A 191 -7.68 0.02 14.92
C ALA A 191 -8.91 -0.35 15.76
N GLU A 192 -9.11 0.33 16.89
CA GLU A 192 -10.19 0.06 17.87
C GLU A 192 -11.56 0.57 17.41
N ALA A 193 -11.62 1.46 16.43
CA ALA A 193 -12.84 2.14 16.01
C ALA A 193 -13.10 1.99 14.50
N LYS A 194 -12.92 0.78 13.96
CA LYS A 194 -13.18 0.53 12.53
C LYS A 194 -14.68 0.37 12.30
N ALA A 195 -15.35 1.48 11.98
CA ALA A 195 -16.64 1.44 11.35
C ALA A 195 -16.54 1.12 9.84
N PRO A 196 -17.57 0.60 9.19
CA PRO A 196 -17.54 0.26 7.75
C PRO A 196 -17.61 1.50 6.83
N GLU A 197 -17.17 2.66 7.28
CA GLU A 197 -17.31 3.96 6.60
C GLU A 197 -16.71 3.95 5.20
N LEU A 198 -15.55 3.32 5.05
CA LEU A 198 -14.89 3.22 3.74
C LEU A 198 -15.72 2.35 2.79
N TRP A 199 -16.22 1.21 3.25
CA TRP A 199 -17.07 0.35 2.44
C TRP A 199 -18.38 1.06 2.06
N ASP A 200 -19.02 1.72 3.00
CA ASP A 200 -20.26 2.47 2.74
C ASP A 200 -20.04 3.61 1.74
N ALA A 201 -18.88 4.27 1.77
CA ALA A 201 -18.51 5.28 0.78
C ALA A 201 -18.31 4.65 -0.61
N LEU A 202 -17.60 3.51 -0.69
CA LEU A 202 -17.40 2.80 -1.94
C LEU A 202 -18.72 2.30 -2.55
N VAL A 203 -19.63 1.78 -1.75
CA VAL A 203 -20.98 1.38 -2.21
C VAL A 203 -21.73 2.57 -2.79
N ARG A 204 -21.72 3.74 -2.11
CA ARG A 204 -22.35 4.96 -2.64
C ARG A 204 -21.73 5.44 -3.94
N LEU A 205 -20.41 5.28 -4.12
CA LEU A 205 -19.74 5.62 -5.37
C LEU A 205 -20.12 4.64 -6.48
N MET A 206 -20.06 3.34 -6.22
CA MET A 206 -20.48 2.31 -7.18
C MET A 206 -21.93 2.48 -7.60
N ALA A 207 -22.79 2.97 -6.71
CA ALA A 207 -24.18 3.26 -7.01
C ALA A 207 -24.41 4.44 -7.96
N GLN A 208 -23.39 5.20 -8.31
CA GLN A 208 -23.48 6.35 -9.24
C GLN A 208 -23.24 5.96 -10.71
N GLY A 209 -22.66 4.78 -10.96
CA GLY A 209 -22.41 4.31 -12.33
C GLY A 209 -23.28 3.13 -12.72
N ASP A 210 -23.41 2.91 -14.01
CA ASP A 210 -24.18 1.80 -14.57
C ASP A 210 -23.32 0.55 -14.78
N ASP A 211 -22.02 0.75 -15.02
CA ASP A 211 -21.01 -0.31 -15.18
C ASP A 211 -19.93 -0.19 -14.10
N VAL A 212 -19.78 -1.23 -13.30
CA VAL A 212 -18.82 -1.29 -12.20
C VAL A 212 -17.91 -2.50 -12.36
N LEU A 213 -16.60 -2.25 -12.44
CA LEU A 213 -15.58 -3.28 -12.39
C LEU A 213 -14.77 -3.17 -11.10
N LEU A 214 -14.94 -4.16 -10.22
CA LEU A 214 -14.17 -4.30 -8.99
C LEU A 214 -13.03 -5.28 -9.22
N GLN A 215 -11.81 -4.83 -9.05
CA GLN A 215 -10.61 -5.62 -9.17
C GLN A 215 -10.00 -5.82 -7.77
N THR A 216 -9.84 -7.08 -7.36
CA THR A 216 -9.31 -7.42 -6.03
C THR A 216 -8.60 -8.77 -6.08
N PRO A 217 -7.52 -8.99 -5.29
CA PRO A 217 -6.84 -10.29 -5.28
C PRO A 217 -7.73 -11.43 -4.79
N TYR A 218 -8.65 -11.14 -3.87
CA TYR A 218 -9.63 -12.09 -3.34
C TYR A 218 -10.91 -11.34 -3.04
N ILE A 219 -12.07 -11.96 -3.27
CA ILE A 219 -13.36 -11.44 -2.84
C ILE A 219 -13.85 -12.26 -1.64
N ILE A 220 -13.69 -11.67 -0.47
CA ILE A 220 -14.08 -12.24 0.81
C ILE A 220 -14.89 -11.18 1.54
N CYS A 221 -16.17 -11.42 1.73
CA CYS A 221 -17.12 -10.45 2.25
C CYS A 221 -17.76 -10.95 3.56
N ASN A 222 -18.24 -10.02 4.36
CA ASN A 222 -19.21 -10.32 5.41
C ASN A 222 -20.63 -10.21 4.83
N ASP A 223 -21.63 -10.60 5.62
CA ASP A 223 -23.04 -10.63 5.17
C ASP A 223 -23.54 -9.27 4.66
N LYS A 224 -23.14 -8.17 5.32
CA LYS A 224 -23.50 -6.82 4.87
C LYS A 224 -22.93 -6.54 3.48
N MET A 225 -21.65 -6.85 3.26
CA MET A 225 -21.00 -6.61 1.97
C MET A 225 -21.63 -7.46 0.86
N TYR A 226 -22.00 -8.71 1.14
CA TYR A 226 -22.71 -9.55 0.17
C TYR A 226 -24.07 -8.96 -0.19
N ASN A 227 -24.85 -8.48 0.78
CA ASN A 227 -26.15 -7.85 0.54
C ASN A 227 -26.02 -6.54 -0.25
N ASP A 228 -25.00 -5.74 0.02
CA ASP A 228 -24.70 -4.50 -0.72
C ASP A 228 -24.34 -4.80 -2.18
N LEU A 229 -23.52 -5.85 -2.43
CA LEU A 229 -23.14 -6.26 -3.80
C LEU A 229 -24.36 -6.82 -4.56
N GLU A 230 -25.23 -7.60 -3.92
CA GLU A 230 -26.49 -8.09 -4.50
C GLU A 230 -27.38 -6.91 -4.93
N ALA A 231 -27.62 -5.95 -4.04
CA ALA A 231 -28.41 -4.77 -4.35
C ALA A 231 -27.83 -3.92 -5.50
N LEU A 232 -26.50 -3.86 -5.63
CA LEU A 232 -25.84 -3.21 -6.76
C LEU A 232 -26.05 -4.02 -8.05
N ALA A 233 -25.89 -5.34 -8.02
CA ALA A 233 -26.03 -6.22 -9.18
C ALA A 233 -27.46 -6.27 -9.75
N GLU A 234 -28.49 -6.03 -8.93
CA GLU A 234 -29.89 -5.95 -9.39
C GLU A 234 -30.15 -4.81 -10.39
N THR A 235 -29.35 -3.74 -10.32
CA THR A 235 -29.61 -2.50 -11.10
C THR A 235 -28.44 -2.04 -11.95
N ARG A 236 -27.31 -2.70 -11.86
CA ARG A 236 -26.05 -2.32 -12.55
C ARG A 236 -25.32 -3.54 -13.06
N GLN A 237 -24.49 -3.35 -14.07
CA GLN A 237 -23.52 -4.37 -14.46
C GLN A 237 -22.37 -4.38 -13.44
N LEU A 238 -22.39 -5.36 -12.53
CA LEU A 238 -21.35 -5.52 -11.52
C LEU A 238 -20.44 -6.70 -11.85
N ARG A 239 -19.19 -6.38 -12.16
CA ARG A 239 -18.17 -7.34 -12.52
C ARG A 239 -17.05 -7.36 -11.48
N VAL A 240 -16.60 -8.54 -11.10
CA VAL A 240 -15.46 -8.73 -10.21
C VAL A 240 -14.35 -9.46 -10.95
N LEU A 241 -13.15 -8.90 -10.94
CA LEU A 241 -11.95 -9.51 -11.45
C LEU A 241 -11.05 -9.92 -10.28
N THR A 242 -10.79 -11.20 -10.13
CA THR A 242 -10.02 -11.77 -9.02
C THR A 242 -9.02 -12.82 -9.50
N ASN A 243 -8.14 -13.33 -8.62
CA ASN A 243 -7.27 -14.42 -8.98
C ASN A 243 -8.02 -15.74 -9.11
N ALA A 244 -7.67 -16.52 -10.13
CA ALA A 244 -7.85 -17.95 -10.06
C ALA A 244 -6.98 -18.52 -8.93
N VAL A 245 -7.38 -19.67 -8.39
CA VAL A 245 -6.66 -20.32 -7.28
C VAL A 245 -5.21 -20.64 -7.65
N GLU A 246 -4.97 -21.01 -8.90
CA GLU A 246 -3.66 -21.31 -9.45
C GLU A 246 -2.70 -20.12 -9.46
N ASN A 247 -3.23 -18.91 -9.54
CA ASN A 247 -2.44 -17.66 -9.49
C ASN A 247 -2.24 -17.14 -8.08
N GLY A 248 -2.96 -17.65 -7.09
CA GLY A 248 -3.03 -17.07 -5.76
C GLY A 248 -1.72 -17.23 -4.99
N ALA A 249 -1.07 -16.10 -4.67
CA ALA A 249 0.11 -16.08 -3.83
C ALA A 249 -0.20 -16.27 -2.33
N ASN A 250 -1.47 -16.16 -1.93
CA ASN A 250 -1.92 -16.33 -0.54
C ASN A 250 -2.89 -17.51 -0.41
N PRO A 251 -2.42 -18.66 0.09
CA PRO A 251 -3.26 -19.86 0.23
C PRO A 251 -4.51 -19.65 1.09
N SER A 252 -4.42 -18.84 2.16
CA SER A 252 -5.56 -18.55 3.04
C SER A 252 -6.64 -17.75 2.30
N GLY A 253 -6.25 -16.71 1.56
CA GLY A 253 -7.18 -15.91 0.76
C GLY A 253 -7.85 -16.73 -0.34
N CYS A 254 -7.11 -17.62 -1.00
CA CYS A 254 -7.65 -18.52 -2.00
C CYS A 254 -8.65 -19.52 -1.39
N SER A 255 -8.35 -20.11 -0.22
CA SER A 255 -9.24 -21.04 0.46
C SER A 255 -10.55 -20.39 0.88
N ASP A 256 -10.47 -19.19 1.45
CA ASP A 256 -11.65 -18.43 1.85
C ASP A 256 -12.50 -18.02 0.64
N TYR A 257 -11.87 -17.58 -0.44
CA TYR A 257 -12.58 -17.27 -1.68
C TYR A 257 -13.30 -18.52 -2.24
N LEU A 258 -12.64 -19.67 -2.32
CA LEU A 258 -13.27 -20.90 -2.80
C LEU A 258 -14.50 -21.31 -2.00
N ARG A 259 -14.43 -21.16 -0.68
CA ARG A 259 -15.57 -21.45 0.20
C ARG A 259 -16.75 -20.52 -0.08
N GLU A 260 -16.50 -19.27 -0.37
CA GLU A 260 -17.54 -18.26 -0.56
C GLU A 260 -17.94 -18.03 -2.03
N LYS A 261 -17.27 -18.66 -2.98
CA LYS A 261 -17.46 -18.44 -4.43
C LYS A 261 -18.92 -18.62 -4.86
N GLN A 262 -19.58 -19.67 -4.40
CA GLN A 262 -20.98 -19.92 -4.76
C GLN A 262 -21.92 -18.87 -4.16
N ASN A 263 -21.60 -18.37 -2.97
CA ASN A 263 -22.37 -17.34 -2.32
C ASN A 263 -22.38 -16.04 -3.14
N ILE A 264 -21.22 -15.61 -3.66
CA ILE A 264 -21.18 -14.39 -4.48
C ILE A 264 -21.82 -14.56 -5.85
N LEU A 265 -21.61 -15.74 -6.51
CA LEU A 265 -22.21 -16.03 -7.82
C LEU A 265 -23.74 -16.07 -7.75
N SER A 266 -24.33 -16.59 -6.66
CA SER A 266 -25.77 -16.66 -6.47
C SER A 266 -26.44 -15.30 -6.29
N ARG A 267 -25.65 -14.22 -6.06
CA ARG A 267 -26.11 -12.86 -5.87
C ARG A 267 -26.10 -12.00 -7.14
N GLY A 268 -25.95 -12.61 -8.30
CA GLY A 268 -25.97 -11.92 -9.60
C GLY A 268 -24.70 -11.14 -9.93
N VAL A 269 -23.60 -11.39 -9.21
CA VAL A 269 -22.31 -10.77 -9.48
C VAL A 269 -21.53 -11.58 -10.53
N ASP A 270 -21.08 -10.94 -11.59
CA ASP A 270 -20.24 -11.55 -12.60
C ASP A 270 -18.78 -11.65 -12.11
N VAL A 271 -18.29 -12.86 -11.87
CA VAL A 271 -16.92 -13.09 -11.39
C VAL A 271 -16.03 -13.65 -12.49
N TYR A 272 -14.94 -12.96 -12.76
CA TYR A 272 -13.89 -13.35 -13.70
C TYR A 272 -12.62 -13.72 -12.95
N GLU A 273 -12.11 -14.92 -13.18
CA GLU A 273 -10.87 -15.41 -12.59
C GLU A 273 -9.70 -15.26 -13.56
N VAL A 274 -8.65 -14.56 -13.13
CA VAL A 274 -7.44 -14.36 -13.93
C VAL A 274 -6.55 -15.59 -13.81
N VAL A 275 -6.18 -16.16 -14.97
CA VAL A 275 -5.24 -17.28 -15.09
C VAL A 275 -4.08 -16.84 -15.97
N CYS A 276 -2.99 -16.31 -15.39
CA CYS A 276 -1.86 -15.79 -16.15
C CYS A 276 -0.48 -16.13 -15.57
N GLY A 277 -0.41 -17.01 -14.56
CA GLY A 277 0.84 -17.36 -13.89
C GLY A 277 1.41 -16.28 -12.96
N GLN A 278 0.81 -15.10 -12.91
CA GLN A 278 1.16 -14.01 -12.00
C GLN A 278 -0.03 -13.69 -11.10
N SER A 279 0.22 -13.44 -9.81
CA SER A 279 -0.87 -13.10 -8.89
C SER A 279 -1.31 -11.66 -9.07
N LEU A 280 -2.60 -11.46 -9.32
CA LEU A 280 -3.24 -10.16 -9.29
C LEU A 280 -3.32 -9.68 -7.84
N HIS A 281 -2.74 -8.52 -7.54
CA HIS A 281 -2.78 -7.94 -6.18
C HIS A 281 -3.43 -6.55 -6.15
N THR A 282 -3.80 -6.03 -7.30
CA THR A 282 -4.46 -4.73 -7.47
C THR A 282 -5.78 -4.68 -6.71
N LYS A 283 -6.09 -3.52 -6.09
CA LYS A 283 -7.37 -3.17 -5.49
C LYS A 283 -7.85 -1.90 -6.17
N THR A 284 -8.78 -2.04 -7.12
CA THR A 284 -9.28 -0.92 -7.92
C THR A 284 -10.77 -1.10 -8.17
N ILE A 285 -11.50 -0.02 -8.19
CA ILE A 285 -12.89 0.01 -8.64
C ILE A 285 -12.96 1.03 -9.78
N LEU A 286 -13.40 0.58 -10.94
CA LEU A 286 -13.73 1.44 -12.07
C LEU A 286 -15.24 1.58 -12.11
N ILE A 287 -15.70 2.81 -12.23
CA ILE A 287 -17.12 3.16 -12.25
C ILE A 287 -17.33 3.98 -13.52
N GLY A 288 -18.15 3.46 -14.42
CA GLY A 288 -18.47 4.06 -15.71
C GLY A 288 -19.95 4.36 -15.83
N ASN A 289 -20.26 5.31 -16.69
CA ASN A 289 -21.60 5.58 -17.20
C ASN A 289 -21.53 5.40 -18.71
N ASP A 290 -22.55 4.73 -19.31
CA ASP A 290 -22.70 4.60 -20.75
C ASP A 290 -23.05 5.94 -21.42
#